data_938542fa58fb15f1de1b2effb9ce7c8c
#
_entry.id   938542fa58fb15f1de1b2effb9ce7c8c
#
_cell.length_a   1.000
_cell.length_b   1.000
_cell.length_c   1.000
_cell.angle_alpha   90.00
_cell.angle_beta   90.00
_cell.angle_gamma   90.00
#
_symmetry.space_group_name_H-M   'P 1'
#
loop_
_entity.id
_entity.type
_entity.pdbx_description
1 polymer ?
#
loop_
_entity_poly.entity_id
_entity_poly.type
_entity_poly.pdbx_seq_one_letter_code
_entity_poly.pdbx_strand_id
1 'polypeptide(L)'
;MDYMITTKHLTKKYKNFVSVNNVSLHIRKGSIYGFLGPNGAGKSTTMKMLLGLTAPTKGSFSIDGKHFPEDRMDILKEIGSFIEAPSFYANLTGRENLDVIRRILGLPKESVEDALQLVGLAEFGDRLAKKYSLGMKQRLGLAGALLGRPPVL
;
A
#
# COMPACT_ATOMS: atom_id res chain seq x y z
N MET A 1 11.49 -16.08 -15.62
CA MET A 1 11.73 -14.84 -14.85
C MET A 1 10.62 -14.72 -13.81
N ASP A 2 10.97 -14.44 -12.57
CA ASP A 2 10.01 -14.41 -11.47
C ASP A 2 9.53 -12.96 -11.24
N TYR A 3 8.31 -12.68 -11.70
CA TYR A 3 7.70 -11.36 -11.55
C TYR A 3 6.77 -11.33 -10.34
N MET A 4 6.91 -10.30 -9.53
CA MET A 4 6.02 -10.03 -8.40
C MET A 4 4.70 -9.41 -8.87
N ILE A 5 4.76 -8.43 -9.78
CA ILE A 5 3.58 -7.79 -10.35
C ILE A 5 3.64 -7.83 -11.86
N THR A 6 2.57 -8.28 -12.48
CA THR A 6 2.40 -8.25 -13.94
C THR A 6 1.08 -7.57 -14.27
N THR A 7 1.10 -6.61 -15.20
CA THR A 7 -0.12 -6.05 -15.78
C THR A 7 -0.15 -6.28 -17.29
N LYS A 8 -1.33 -6.51 -17.85
CA LYS A 8 -1.53 -6.73 -19.29
C LYS A 8 -2.59 -5.75 -19.79
N HIS A 9 -2.16 -4.79 -20.61
CA HIS A 9 -3.04 -3.80 -21.28
C HIS A 9 -3.96 -3.07 -20.29
N LEU A 10 -3.47 -2.79 -19.08
CA LEU A 10 -4.26 -2.21 -17.99
C LEU A 10 -4.76 -0.83 -18.40
N THR A 11 -6.06 -0.64 -18.38
CA THR A 11 -6.71 0.59 -18.85
C THR A 11 -7.79 1.01 -17.86
N LYS A 12 -7.84 2.29 -17.52
CA LYS A 12 -8.92 2.90 -16.74
C LYS A 12 -9.48 4.11 -17.43
N LYS A 13 -10.78 4.05 -17.72
CA LYS A 13 -11.54 5.14 -18.31
C LYS A 13 -12.64 5.59 -17.35
N TYR A 14 -12.75 6.89 -17.12
CA TYR A 14 -13.83 7.55 -16.40
C TYR A 14 -14.64 8.38 -17.38
N LYS A 15 -15.86 7.95 -17.70
CA LYS A 15 -16.72 8.62 -18.70
C LYS A 15 -15.93 8.95 -19.98
N ASN A 16 -15.55 10.22 -20.16
CA ASN A 16 -14.86 10.72 -21.35
C ASN A 16 -13.33 10.88 -21.16
N PHE A 17 -12.81 10.54 -19.97
CA PHE A 17 -11.39 10.69 -19.64
C PHE A 17 -10.72 9.33 -19.46
N VAL A 18 -9.60 9.11 -20.15
CA VAL A 18 -8.75 7.94 -19.99
C VAL A 18 -7.63 8.27 -19.03
N SER A 19 -7.72 7.75 -17.80
CA SER A 19 -6.73 8.00 -16.75
C SER A 19 -5.50 7.11 -16.88
N VAL A 20 -5.68 5.87 -17.30
CA VAL A 20 -4.62 4.89 -17.56
C VAL A 20 -4.91 4.23 -18.90
N ASN A 21 -3.95 4.20 -19.80
CA ASN A 21 -4.13 3.69 -21.15
C ASN A 21 -3.11 2.60 -21.48
N ASN A 22 -3.58 1.37 -21.59
CA ASN A 22 -2.82 0.23 -22.14
C ASN A 22 -1.46 0.00 -21.46
N VAL A 23 -1.41 0.01 -20.12
CA VAL A 23 -0.16 -0.14 -19.36
C VAL A 23 0.14 -1.61 -19.11
N SER A 24 1.30 -2.07 -19.59
CA SER A 24 1.83 -3.41 -19.33
C SER A 24 3.14 -3.31 -18.57
N LEU A 25 3.17 -3.88 -17.36
CA LEU A 25 4.31 -3.85 -16.44
C LEU A 25 4.75 -5.27 -16.10
N HIS A 26 6.04 -5.42 -15.86
CA HIS A 26 6.66 -6.65 -15.38
C HIS A 26 7.66 -6.30 -14.29
N ILE A 27 7.20 -6.32 -13.03
CA ILE A 27 7.99 -5.96 -11.86
C ILE A 27 8.55 -7.22 -11.22
N ARG A 28 9.87 -7.31 -11.12
CA ARG A 28 10.56 -8.49 -10.58
C ARG A 28 10.43 -8.56 -9.06
N LYS A 29 10.44 -9.78 -8.51
CA LYS A 29 10.57 -10.00 -7.07
C LYS A 29 11.88 -9.39 -6.55
N GLY A 30 11.83 -8.83 -5.33
CA GLY A 30 12.97 -8.24 -4.65
C GLY A 30 13.51 -6.95 -5.30
N SER A 31 12.76 -6.33 -6.23
CA SER A 31 13.16 -5.06 -6.83
C SER A 31 12.46 -3.87 -6.21
N ILE A 32 13.12 -2.72 -6.23
CA ILE A 32 12.48 -1.42 -5.99
C ILE A 32 12.11 -0.84 -7.36
N TYR A 33 10.82 -0.64 -7.59
CA TYR A 33 10.32 -0.14 -8.87
C TYR A 33 9.81 1.30 -8.73
N GLY A 34 10.48 2.24 -9.41
CA GLY A 34 10.09 3.64 -9.46
C GLY A 34 8.99 3.87 -10.51
N PHE A 35 7.82 4.33 -10.08
CA PHE A 35 6.71 4.68 -10.96
C PHE A 35 6.62 6.21 -11.10
N LEU A 36 7.27 6.75 -12.12
CA LEU A 36 7.50 8.17 -12.31
C LEU A 36 6.60 8.76 -13.42
N GLY A 37 6.27 10.02 -13.28
CA GLY A 37 5.50 10.75 -14.27
C GLY A 37 4.91 12.04 -13.71
N PRO A 38 4.41 12.96 -14.57
CA PRO A 38 3.79 14.20 -14.15
C PRO A 38 2.48 13.96 -13.39
N ASN A 39 1.97 14.99 -12.73
CA ASN A 39 0.65 14.96 -12.12
C ASN A 39 -0.41 14.71 -13.21
N GLY A 40 -1.38 13.84 -12.91
CA GLY A 40 -2.41 13.44 -13.87
C GLY A 40 -2.00 12.30 -14.84
N ALA A 41 -0.77 11.79 -14.76
CA ALA A 41 -0.29 10.70 -15.63
C ALA A 41 -0.91 9.32 -15.30
N GLY A 42 -1.80 9.20 -14.31
CA GLY A 42 -2.44 7.94 -13.96
C GLY A 42 -1.72 7.11 -12.91
N LYS A 43 -0.65 7.61 -12.28
CA LYS A 43 0.13 6.88 -11.26
C LYS A 43 -0.73 6.38 -10.10
N SER A 44 -1.44 7.29 -9.42
CA SER A 44 -2.32 6.94 -8.29
C SER A 44 -3.48 6.04 -8.73
N THR A 45 -4.01 6.24 -9.94
CA THR A 45 -5.06 5.38 -10.51
C THR A 45 -4.55 3.96 -10.73
N THR A 46 -3.33 3.81 -11.25
CA THR A 46 -2.71 2.49 -11.42
C THR A 46 -2.51 1.80 -10.07
N MET A 47 -1.98 2.51 -9.07
CA MET A 47 -1.85 1.98 -7.70
C MET A 47 -3.20 1.57 -7.11
N LYS A 48 -4.23 2.41 -7.27
CA LYS A 48 -5.59 2.09 -6.80
C LYS A 48 -6.18 0.84 -7.50
N MET A 49 -5.87 0.61 -8.77
CA MET A 49 -6.26 -0.62 -9.46
C MET A 49 -5.54 -1.85 -8.88
N LEU A 50 -4.22 -1.78 -8.69
CA LEU A 50 -3.42 -2.88 -8.12
C LEU A 50 -3.86 -3.25 -6.69
N LEU A 51 -4.34 -2.28 -5.92
CA LEU A 51 -4.90 -2.48 -4.57
C LEU A 51 -6.40 -2.83 -4.56
N GLY A 52 -7.01 -3.01 -5.73
CA GLY A 52 -8.42 -3.35 -5.82
C GLY A 52 -9.38 -2.26 -5.31
N LEU A 53 -8.91 -1.02 -5.18
CA LEU A 53 -9.75 0.14 -4.79
C LEU A 53 -10.59 0.66 -5.96
N THR A 54 -10.19 0.36 -7.18
CA THR A 54 -10.96 0.64 -8.39
C THR A 54 -10.73 -0.47 -9.41
N ALA A 55 -11.79 -0.94 -10.06
CA ALA A 55 -11.67 -1.97 -11.09
C ALA A 55 -11.09 -1.37 -12.39
N PRO A 56 -10.22 -2.08 -13.11
CA PRO A 56 -9.83 -1.70 -14.46
C PRO A 56 -11.03 -1.72 -15.40
N THR A 57 -11.01 -0.85 -16.41
CA THR A 57 -12.00 -0.87 -17.51
C THR A 57 -11.67 -1.96 -18.53
N LYS A 58 -10.36 -2.19 -18.75
CA LYS A 58 -9.81 -3.25 -19.61
C LYS A 58 -8.47 -3.72 -19.07
N GLY A 59 -8.07 -4.89 -19.53
CA GLY A 59 -6.81 -5.50 -19.12
C GLY A 59 -6.94 -6.29 -17.82
N SER A 60 -5.84 -6.86 -17.38
CA SER A 60 -5.77 -7.68 -16.17
C SER A 60 -4.44 -7.46 -15.47
N PHE A 61 -4.36 -7.92 -14.23
CA PHE A 61 -3.09 -7.96 -13.51
C PHE A 61 -3.03 -9.17 -12.57
N SER A 62 -1.82 -9.52 -12.21
CA SER A 62 -1.52 -10.53 -11.21
C SER A 62 -0.45 -10.05 -10.25
N ILE A 63 -0.50 -10.53 -9.01
CA ILE A 63 0.48 -10.26 -7.96
C ILE A 63 0.88 -11.58 -7.36
N ASP A 64 2.17 -11.89 -7.40
CA ASP A 64 2.75 -13.19 -7.03
C ASP A 64 2.00 -14.40 -7.63
N GLY A 65 1.66 -14.31 -8.91
CA GLY A 65 0.92 -15.33 -9.64
C GLY A 65 -0.57 -15.41 -9.35
N LYS A 66 -1.07 -14.67 -8.37
CA LYS A 66 -2.50 -14.58 -8.01
C LYS A 66 -3.21 -13.55 -8.87
N HIS A 67 -4.40 -13.86 -9.33
CA HIS A 67 -5.17 -13.03 -10.25
C HIS A 67 -6.26 -12.23 -9.53
N PHE A 68 -6.46 -11.00 -9.99
CA PHE A 68 -7.53 -10.14 -9.52
C PHE A 68 -8.69 -10.17 -10.55
N PRO A 69 -9.96 -10.31 -10.13
CA PRO A 69 -10.49 -10.19 -8.75
C PRO A 69 -10.58 -11.49 -7.95
N GLU A 70 -10.30 -12.65 -8.53
CA GLU A 70 -10.56 -13.97 -7.97
C GLU A 70 -9.84 -14.17 -6.62
N ASP A 71 -8.55 -13.85 -6.59
CA ASP A 71 -7.68 -14.04 -5.40
C ASP A 71 -7.55 -12.77 -4.55
N ARG A 72 -8.51 -11.85 -4.66
CA ARG A 72 -8.42 -10.50 -4.06
C ARG A 72 -8.01 -10.51 -2.58
N MET A 73 -8.65 -11.35 -1.78
CA MET A 73 -8.41 -11.36 -0.32
C MET A 73 -7.01 -11.87 0.02
N ASP A 74 -6.50 -12.82 -0.72
CA ASP A 74 -5.15 -13.37 -0.50
C ASP A 74 -4.08 -12.39 -0.99
N ILE A 75 -4.32 -11.72 -2.11
CA ILE A 75 -3.45 -10.63 -2.59
C ILE A 75 -3.35 -9.51 -1.55
N LEU A 76 -4.48 -9.03 -1.04
CA LEU A 76 -4.49 -7.88 -0.11
C LEU A 76 -3.84 -8.18 1.25
N LYS A 77 -3.79 -9.44 1.69
CA LYS A 77 -3.04 -9.83 2.90
C LYS A 77 -1.53 -9.74 2.73
N GLU A 78 -1.04 -9.82 1.51
CA GLU A 78 0.39 -9.84 1.17
C GLU A 78 0.93 -8.46 0.73
N ILE A 79 0.08 -7.44 0.71
CA ILE A 79 0.46 -6.08 0.31
C ILE A 79 0.38 -5.13 1.49
N GLY A 80 1.50 -4.50 1.80
CA GLY A 80 1.53 -3.29 2.61
C GLY A 80 1.41 -2.07 1.70
N SER A 81 0.53 -1.15 2.04
CA SER A 81 0.36 0.05 1.22
C SER A 81 -0.17 1.23 2.02
N PHE A 82 0.18 2.42 1.58
CA PHE A 82 -0.60 3.61 1.89
C PHE A 82 -0.63 4.51 0.65
N ILE A 83 -1.76 5.15 0.41
CA ILE A 83 -1.96 6.06 -0.73
C ILE A 83 -2.34 7.43 -0.19
N GLU A 84 -1.68 8.47 -0.72
CA GLU A 84 -1.92 9.87 -0.33
C GLU A 84 -1.55 10.13 1.14
N ALA A 85 -2.36 10.89 1.88
CA ALA A 85 -2.11 11.15 3.29
C ALA A 85 -2.65 10.00 4.15
N PRO A 86 -1.84 9.44 5.05
CA PRO A 86 -2.30 8.38 5.93
C PRO A 86 -3.37 8.92 6.89
N SER A 87 -4.49 8.18 7.00
CA SER A 87 -5.57 8.46 7.97
C SER A 87 -5.27 7.79 9.30
N PHE A 88 -5.28 8.56 10.37
CA PHE A 88 -5.07 8.07 11.72
C PHE A 88 -6.19 8.51 12.66
N TYR A 89 -6.41 7.72 13.69
CA TYR A 89 -7.21 8.11 14.84
C TYR A 89 -6.41 9.14 15.65
N ALA A 90 -6.79 10.41 15.54
CA ALA A 90 -6.04 11.54 16.10
C ALA A 90 -5.87 11.46 17.62
N ASN A 91 -6.84 10.88 18.32
CA ASN A 91 -6.87 10.73 19.77
C ASN A 91 -6.27 9.41 20.28
N LEU A 92 -5.76 8.57 19.40
CA LEU A 92 -4.94 7.41 19.73
C LEU A 92 -3.46 7.76 19.61
N THR A 93 -2.62 7.04 20.34
CA THR A 93 -1.16 7.12 20.19
C THR A 93 -0.71 6.49 18.88
N GLY A 94 0.55 6.69 18.48
CA GLY A 94 1.12 6.01 17.33
C GLY A 94 1.05 4.50 17.47
N ARG A 95 1.38 3.98 18.65
CA ARG A 95 1.33 2.55 19.00
C ARG A 95 -0.09 1.99 18.90
N GLU A 96 -1.08 2.68 19.48
CA GLU A 96 -2.49 2.27 19.40
C GLU A 96 -3.02 2.29 17.96
N ASN A 97 -2.64 3.27 17.14
CA ASN A 97 -3.01 3.30 15.73
C ASN A 97 -2.49 2.06 14.98
N LEU A 98 -1.24 1.68 15.21
CA LEU A 98 -0.67 0.46 14.61
C LEU A 98 -1.31 -0.81 15.18
N ASP A 99 -1.66 -0.83 16.47
CA ASP A 99 -2.33 -1.97 17.10
C ASP A 99 -3.71 -2.25 16.49
N VAL A 100 -4.44 -1.21 16.08
CA VAL A 100 -5.69 -1.39 15.31
C VAL A 100 -5.44 -2.17 14.02
N ILE A 101 -4.45 -1.77 13.23
CA ILE A 101 -4.10 -2.45 11.97
C ILE A 101 -3.60 -3.87 12.25
N ARG A 102 -2.74 -4.03 13.23
CA ARG A 102 -2.22 -5.34 13.67
C ARG A 102 -3.36 -6.32 13.98
N ARG A 103 -4.37 -5.88 14.72
CA ARG A 103 -5.54 -6.72 15.06
C ARG A 103 -6.34 -7.14 13.84
N ILE A 104 -6.54 -6.21 12.90
CA ILE A 104 -7.24 -6.50 11.63
C ILE A 104 -6.47 -7.56 10.83
N LEU A 105 -5.13 -7.47 10.82
CA LEU A 105 -4.28 -8.41 10.10
C LEU A 105 -4.01 -9.71 10.87
N GLY A 106 -4.42 -9.82 12.13
CA GLY A 106 -4.19 -11.00 12.98
C GLY A 106 -2.72 -11.22 13.34
N LEU A 107 -1.92 -10.16 13.41
CA LEU A 107 -0.47 -10.23 13.67
C LEU A 107 -0.15 -10.28 15.17
N PRO A 108 1.03 -10.82 15.56
CA PRO A 108 1.49 -10.83 16.93
C PRO A 108 1.77 -9.40 17.45
N LYS A 109 1.72 -9.21 18.78
CA LYS A 109 1.88 -7.88 19.41
C LYS A 109 3.21 -7.22 19.11
N GLU A 110 4.25 -8.00 18.99
CA GLU A 110 5.62 -7.56 18.73
C GLU A 110 5.76 -6.84 17.39
N SER A 111 4.89 -7.13 16.42
CA SER A 111 4.88 -6.49 15.11
C SER A 111 4.73 -4.96 15.17
N VAL A 112 4.04 -4.44 16.17
CA VAL A 112 3.86 -3.00 16.37
C VAL A 112 5.18 -2.33 16.74
N GLU A 113 5.90 -2.93 17.69
CA GLU A 113 7.19 -2.40 18.13
C GLU A 113 8.23 -2.46 17.03
N ASP A 114 8.31 -3.60 16.32
CA ASP A 114 9.18 -3.77 15.16
C ASP A 114 8.94 -2.68 14.10
N ALA A 115 7.66 -2.41 13.78
CA ALA A 115 7.30 -1.39 12.80
C ALA A 115 7.68 0.03 13.27
N LEU A 116 7.45 0.36 14.55
CA LEU A 116 7.87 1.64 15.12
C LEU A 116 9.39 1.83 15.08
N GLN A 117 10.15 0.77 15.38
CA GLN A 117 11.62 0.81 15.31
C GLN A 117 12.10 1.02 13.87
N LEU A 118 11.54 0.29 12.90
CA LEU A 118 11.91 0.41 11.49
C LEU A 118 11.78 1.84 10.95
N VAL A 119 10.79 2.59 11.41
CA VAL A 119 10.57 3.98 10.95
C VAL A 119 11.12 5.04 11.91
N GLY A 120 11.83 4.64 12.97
CA GLY A 120 12.42 5.56 13.94
C GLY A 120 11.39 6.32 14.77
N LEU A 121 10.28 5.68 15.15
CA LEU A 121 9.21 6.24 15.98
C LEU A 121 9.03 5.53 17.32
N ALA A 122 9.90 4.60 17.69
CA ALA A 122 9.75 3.81 18.91
C ALA A 122 9.61 4.68 20.18
N GLU A 123 10.46 5.72 20.34
CA GLU A 123 10.43 6.64 21.47
C GLU A 123 9.18 7.55 21.50
N PHE A 124 8.52 7.68 20.35
CA PHE A 124 7.31 8.50 20.19
C PHE A 124 6.02 7.68 20.13
N GLY A 125 6.13 6.36 20.27
CA GLY A 125 5.00 5.44 20.13
C GLY A 125 3.81 5.76 21.03
N ASP A 126 4.05 6.28 22.24
CA ASP A 126 3.02 6.60 23.23
C ASP A 126 2.50 8.05 23.15
N ARG A 127 3.00 8.83 22.18
CA ARG A 127 2.50 10.17 21.89
C ARG A 127 1.24 10.10 21.01
N LEU A 128 0.23 10.93 21.32
CA LEU A 128 -0.99 11.04 20.51
C LEU A 128 -0.67 11.42 19.05
N ALA A 129 -1.30 10.75 18.09
CA ALA A 129 -1.07 10.97 16.66
C ALA A 129 -1.36 12.43 16.22
N LYS A 130 -2.31 13.12 16.86
CA LYS A 130 -2.58 14.54 16.60
C LYS A 130 -1.38 15.45 16.91
N LYS A 131 -0.47 15.04 17.80
CA LYS A 131 0.74 15.79 18.18
C LYS A 131 1.95 15.43 17.30
N TYR A 132 1.80 14.53 16.31
CA TYR A 132 2.86 14.18 15.37
C TYR A 132 3.05 15.30 14.37
N SER A 133 4.32 15.58 14.00
CA SER A 133 4.66 16.39 12.85
C SER A 133 4.20 15.70 11.56
N LEU A 134 4.18 16.44 10.44
CA LEU A 134 3.84 15.86 9.14
C LEU A 134 4.76 14.67 8.80
N GLY A 135 6.08 14.84 9.00
CA GLY A 135 7.05 13.78 8.75
C GLY A 135 6.84 12.56 9.66
N MET A 136 6.48 12.75 10.92
CA MET A 136 6.13 11.65 11.83
C MET A 136 4.86 10.93 11.38
N LYS A 137 3.84 11.66 10.91
CA LYS A 137 2.62 11.07 10.35
C LYS A 137 2.91 10.24 9.11
N GLN A 138 3.79 10.71 8.22
CA GLN A 138 4.22 9.95 7.04
C GLN A 138 4.94 8.67 7.44
N ARG A 139 5.87 8.75 8.40
CA ARG A 139 6.57 7.56 8.92
C ARG A 139 5.61 6.58 9.62
N LEU A 140 4.60 7.07 10.36
CA LEU A 140 3.58 6.20 10.95
C LEU A 140 2.75 5.48 9.87
N GLY A 141 2.42 6.15 8.76
CA GLY A 141 1.77 5.53 7.60
C GLY A 141 2.63 4.41 6.99
N LEU A 142 3.92 4.68 6.83
CA LEU A 142 4.88 3.68 6.38
C LEU A 142 4.98 2.50 7.36
N ALA A 143 5.01 2.76 8.67
CA ALA A 143 4.98 1.70 9.69
C ALA A 143 3.75 0.81 9.55
N GLY A 144 2.57 1.41 9.32
CA GLY A 144 1.34 0.66 9.07
C GLY A 144 1.42 -0.23 7.84
N ALA A 145 2.02 0.26 6.76
CA ALA A 145 2.25 -0.52 5.54
C ALA A 145 3.28 -1.65 5.72
N LEU A 146 4.26 -1.46 6.60
CA LEU A 146 5.32 -2.45 6.89
C LEU A 146 4.91 -3.50 7.94
N LEU A 147 3.76 -3.35 8.59
CA LEU A 147 3.29 -4.30 9.60
C LEU A 147 3.23 -5.72 9.03
N GLY A 148 3.82 -6.67 9.75
CA GLY A 148 3.88 -8.06 9.33
C GLY A 148 4.87 -8.35 8.19
N ARG A 149 5.67 -7.36 7.78
CA ARG A 149 6.70 -7.50 6.73
C ARG A 149 6.13 -8.09 5.43
N PRO A 150 5.17 -7.42 4.81
CA PRO A 150 4.53 -7.93 3.60
C PRO A 150 5.55 -8.11 2.46
N PRO A 151 5.40 -9.11 1.59
CA PRO A 151 6.31 -9.32 0.46
C PRO A 151 6.21 -8.24 -0.62
N VAL A 152 5.14 -7.46 -0.62
CA VAL A 152 4.93 -6.30 -1.52
C VAL A 152 4.65 -5.06 -0.68
N LEU A 153 5.34 -3.96 -0.98
CA LEU A 153 5.14 -2.65 -0.37
C LEU A 153 4.90 -1.61 -1.46
#